data_36fc7504aab4b29de98cb79a4fdc883a
#
_entry.id   36fc7504aab4b29de98cb79a4fdc883a
#
_cell.length_a   1.000
_cell.length_b   1.000
_cell.length_c   1.000
_cell.angle_alpha   90.00
_cell.angle_beta   90.00
_cell.angle_gamma   90.00
#
_symmetry.space_group_name_H-M   'P 1'
#
loop_
_entity.id
_entity.type
_entity.pdbx_description
1 polymer ?
#
loop_
_entity_poly.entity_id
_entity_poly.type
_entity_poly.pdbx_seq_one_letter_code
_entity_poly.pdbx_strand_id
1 'polypeptide(L)'
;MAQALTILQNNIQLFFQMLEEHLGIALDQSKEYLVASRLAVIARANNFKDHHALIAHLLANPLSVLHHQSFHAMTTNETMFFRDKYPFETLRTTIIPALIVKRRETKTLAIWCAAASTGQEPFSLAILLREHFPELYFWKIQFIATDISEPALTQARNGIYSETEVKRGLSEEQIKRHFKLLPSGQYEISSELKQMIRFESLNLVKEWPGMPKFDLILIRNVLIYFNAETKAKVFRKLRSQLADDGGCLLLGSSESILYDQSFKVQQEDRVSYYCKDLNKETQN
;
A
#
# COMPACT_ATOMS: atom_id res chain seq x y z
N MET A 1 9.50 7.27 -41.89
CA MET A 1 9.78 6.24 -40.86
C MET A 1 10.37 6.85 -39.58
N ALA A 2 11.48 7.63 -39.66
CA ALA A 2 12.11 8.28 -38.50
C ALA A 2 11.16 9.24 -37.73
N GLN A 3 10.40 10.07 -38.43
CA GLN A 3 9.46 11.01 -37.80
C GLN A 3 8.32 10.32 -37.04
N ALA A 4 7.80 9.17 -37.52
CA ALA A 4 6.80 8.39 -36.84
C ALA A 4 7.35 7.73 -35.56
N LEU A 5 8.58 7.21 -35.59
CA LEU A 5 9.28 6.68 -34.41
C LEU A 5 9.49 7.76 -33.34
N THR A 6 9.87 8.98 -33.75
CA THR A 6 10.05 10.12 -32.82
C THR A 6 8.73 10.49 -32.14
N ILE A 7 7.59 10.49 -32.85
CA ILE A 7 6.26 10.77 -32.28
C ILE A 7 5.87 9.69 -31.26
N LEU A 8 6.08 8.41 -31.58
CA LEU A 8 5.76 7.31 -30.67
C LEU A 8 6.59 7.39 -29.38
N GLN A 9 7.89 7.65 -29.48
CA GLN A 9 8.77 7.83 -28.32
C GLN A 9 8.34 9.02 -27.46
N ASN A 10 7.98 10.14 -28.08
CA ASN A 10 7.49 11.31 -27.36
C ASN A 10 6.18 11.00 -26.61
N ASN A 11 5.24 10.29 -27.21
CA ASN A 11 3.99 9.88 -26.55
C ASN A 11 4.25 8.97 -25.34
N ILE A 12 5.21 8.05 -25.41
CA ILE A 12 5.61 7.21 -24.27
C ILE A 12 6.14 8.08 -23.13
N GLN A 13 7.00 9.05 -23.40
CA GLN A 13 7.53 9.96 -22.38
C GLN A 13 6.43 10.81 -21.73
N LEU A 14 5.50 11.33 -22.52
CA LEU A 14 4.35 12.08 -22.01
C LEU A 14 3.43 11.18 -21.15
N PHE A 15 3.27 9.91 -21.52
CA PHE A 15 2.54 8.95 -20.70
C PHE A 15 3.25 8.62 -19.38
N PHE A 16 4.59 8.52 -19.36
CA PHE A 16 5.36 8.40 -18.12
C PHE A 16 5.14 9.59 -17.19
N GLN A 17 5.17 10.81 -17.74
CA GLN A 17 4.86 12.03 -16.97
C GLN A 17 3.45 12.01 -16.41
N MET A 18 2.47 11.56 -17.19
CA MET A 18 1.08 11.38 -16.74
C MET A 18 0.99 10.36 -15.59
N LEU A 19 1.70 9.23 -15.65
CA LEU A 19 1.74 8.24 -14.58
C LEU A 19 2.40 8.80 -13.32
N GLU A 20 3.47 9.54 -13.46
CA GLU A 20 4.16 10.19 -12.34
C GLU A 20 3.26 11.24 -11.67
N GLU A 21 2.61 12.09 -12.45
CA GLU A 21 1.70 13.13 -11.94
C GLU A 21 0.46 12.55 -11.23
N HIS A 22 -0.12 11.49 -11.79
CA HIS A 22 -1.36 10.93 -11.29
C HIS A 22 -1.19 9.83 -10.24
N LEU A 23 -0.10 9.04 -10.33
CA LEU A 23 0.14 7.87 -9.47
C LEU A 23 1.43 7.98 -8.65
N GLY A 24 2.32 8.92 -8.97
CA GLY A 24 3.67 9.00 -8.42
C GLY A 24 4.63 7.96 -8.99
N ILE A 25 4.20 7.14 -9.94
CA ILE A 25 5.02 6.07 -10.53
C ILE A 25 6.01 6.70 -11.51
N ALA A 26 7.27 6.77 -11.11
CA ALA A 26 8.37 7.24 -11.95
C ALA A 26 8.91 6.09 -12.80
N LEU A 27 8.76 6.20 -14.11
CA LEU A 27 9.27 5.25 -15.09
C LEU A 27 10.33 5.91 -15.97
N ASP A 28 11.33 5.13 -16.35
CA ASP A 28 12.31 5.49 -17.35
C ASP A 28 12.13 4.65 -18.64
N GLN A 29 12.85 5.01 -19.68
CA GLN A 29 12.75 4.38 -20.98
C GLN A 29 13.02 2.87 -20.96
N SER A 30 13.81 2.36 -20.00
CA SER A 30 14.06 0.93 -19.85
C SER A 30 12.80 0.15 -19.47
N LYS A 31 11.74 0.82 -19.01
CA LYS A 31 10.46 0.25 -18.55
C LYS A 31 9.36 0.29 -19.62
N GLU A 32 9.66 0.74 -20.84
CA GLU A 32 8.68 0.79 -21.94
C GLU A 32 8.03 -0.58 -22.20
N TYR A 33 8.79 -1.67 -22.07
CA TYR A 33 8.26 -3.02 -22.20
C TYR A 33 7.15 -3.36 -21.21
N LEU A 34 7.21 -2.81 -19.99
CA LEU A 34 6.14 -3.00 -18.99
C LEU A 34 4.87 -2.30 -19.42
N VAL A 35 4.99 -1.05 -19.92
CA VAL A 35 3.85 -0.29 -20.44
C VAL A 35 3.23 -1.02 -21.62
N ALA A 36 4.05 -1.45 -22.60
CA ALA A 36 3.59 -2.22 -23.74
C ALA A 36 2.84 -3.47 -23.33
N SER A 37 3.41 -4.28 -22.43
CA SER A 37 2.81 -5.53 -21.94
C SER A 37 1.49 -5.29 -21.19
N ARG A 38 1.46 -4.34 -20.27
CA ARG A 38 0.29 -4.09 -19.41
C ARG A 38 -0.85 -3.40 -20.15
N LEU A 39 -0.53 -2.44 -21.02
CA LEU A 39 -1.56 -1.74 -21.80
C LEU A 39 -2.06 -2.54 -23.01
N ALA A 40 -1.36 -3.56 -23.48
CA ALA A 40 -1.83 -4.40 -24.58
C ALA A 40 -3.18 -5.03 -24.31
N VAL A 41 -3.44 -5.43 -23.06
CA VAL A 41 -4.73 -6.01 -22.63
C VAL A 41 -5.83 -4.96 -22.70
N ILE A 42 -5.58 -3.77 -22.18
CA ILE A 42 -6.54 -2.64 -22.17
C ILE A 42 -6.80 -2.17 -23.62
N ALA A 43 -5.77 -2.04 -24.44
CA ALA A 43 -5.89 -1.64 -25.84
C ALA A 43 -6.80 -2.61 -26.60
N ARG A 44 -6.57 -3.91 -26.47
CA ARG A 44 -7.39 -4.96 -27.12
C ARG A 44 -8.85 -4.91 -26.65
N ALA A 45 -9.07 -4.80 -25.35
CA ALA A 45 -10.41 -4.77 -24.77
C ALA A 45 -11.23 -3.54 -25.23
N ASN A 46 -10.55 -2.43 -25.63
CA ASN A 46 -11.17 -1.19 -26.08
C ASN A 46 -11.00 -0.90 -27.59
N ASN A 47 -10.71 -1.94 -28.38
CA ASN A 47 -10.60 -1.88 -29.84
C ASN A 47 -9.50 -0.94 -30.38
N PHE A 48 -8.43 -0.68 -29.62
CA PHE A 48 -7.24 -0.02 -30.12
C PHE A 48 -6.34 -1.01 -30.83
N LYS A 49 -5.69 -0.56 -31.90
CA LYS A 49 -4.74 -1.36 -32.69
C LYS A 49 -3.59 -1.92 -31.83
N ASP A 50 -3.06 -1.09 -30.95
CA ASP A 50 -1.94 -1.40 -30.06
C ASP A 50 -1.89 -0.42 -28.89
N HIS A 51 -0.92 -0.58 -27.98
CA HIS A 51 -0.73 0.28 -26.83
C HIS A 51 -0.33 1.71 -27.22
N HIS A 52 0.33 1.95 -28.35
CA HIS A 52 0.65 3.29 -28.82
C HIS A 52 -0.58 4.08 -29.24
N ALA A 53 -1.53 3.41 -29.93
CA ALA A 53 -2.82 4.02 -30.28
C ALA A 53 -3.64 4.35 -29.02
N LEU A 54 -3.63 3.48 -28.02
CA LEU A 54 -4.25 3.75 -26.72
C LEU A 54 -3.59 4.94 -26.03
N ILE A 55 -2.26 4.99 -25.92
CA ILE A 55 -1.52 6.11 -25.30
C ILE A 55 -1.83 7.43 -26.01
N ALA A 56 -1.79 7.46 -27.35
CA ALA A 56 -2.14 8.65 -28.12
C ALA A 56 -3.56 9.14 -27.80
N HIS A 57 -4.53 8.22 -27.67
CA HIS A 57 -5.88 8.54 -27.28
C HIS A 57 -5.96 9.11 -25.85
N LEU A 58 -5.27 8.49 -24.88
CA LEU A 58 -5.25 8.98 -23.50
C LEU A 58 -4.67 10.40 -23.41
N LEU A 59 -3.58 10.66 -24.10
CA LEU A 59 -2.94 11.99 -24.11
C LEU A 59 -3.78 13.09 -24.78
N ALA A 60 -4.62 12.73 -25.74
CA ALA A 60 -5.46 13.66 -26.48
C ALA A 60 -6.82 13.96 -25.84
N ASN A 61 -7.21 13.23 -24.80
CA ASN A 61 -8.55 13.32 -24.22
C ASN A 61 -8.51 13.62 -22.73
N PRO A 62 -9.55 14.26 -22.14
CA PRO A 62 -9.68 14.45 -20.71
C PRO A 62 -9.75 13.13 -19.95
N LEU A 63 -9.44 13.18 -18.65
CA LEU A 63 -9.50 12.01 -17.77
C LEU A 63 -10.85 11.30 -17.86
N SER A 64 -10.81 9.99 -18.04
CA SER A 64 -11.98 9.14 -18.29
C SER A 64 -11.81 7.78 -17.60
N VAL A 65 -12.84 6.94 -17.67
CA VAL A 65 -12.79 5.54 -17.20
C VAL A 65 -11.62 4.79 -17.83
N LEU A 66 -11.30 5.04 -19.10
CA LEU A 66 -10.18 4.40 -19.80
C LEU A 66 -8.82 4.78 -19.20
N HIS A 67 -8.65 6.05 -18.76
CA HIS A 67 -7.47 6.48 -18.03
C HIS A 67 -7.32 5.69 -16.72
N HIS A 68 -8.39 5.60 -15.92
CA HIS A 68 -8.37 4.84 -14.68
C HIS A 68 -8.05 3.36 -14.89
N GLN A 69 -8.63 2.72 -15.92
CA GLN A 69 -8.28 1.34 -16.28
C GLN A 69 -6.79 1.21 -16.64
N SER A 70 -6.27 2.15 -17.42
CA SER A 70 -4.86 2.18 -17.80
C SER A 70 -3.95 2.42 -16.59
N PHE A 71 -4.32 3.32 -15.69
CA PHE A 71 -3.60 3.59 -14.44
C PHE A 71 -3.58 2.36 -13.54
N HIS A 72 -4.72 1.69 -13.33
CA HIS A 72 -4.78 0.45 -12.55
C HIS A 72 -3.92 -0.66 -13.15
N ALA A 73 -3.87 -0.77 -14.49
CA ALA A 73 -2.99 -1.73 -15.15
C ALA A 73 -1.50 -1.42 -14.89
N MET A 74 -1.15 -0.17 -14.61
CA MET A 74 0.24 0.24 -14.33
C MET A 74 0.63 0.07 -12.86
N THR A 75 -0.32 -0.12 -11.94
CA THR A 75 0.01 -0.46 -10.54
C THR A 75 0.58 -1.86 -10.42
N THR A 76 1.47 -2.07 -9.44
CA THR A 76 2.00 -3.40 -9.12
C THR A 76 1.41 -3.83 -7.78
N ASN A 77 0.49 -4.79 -7.83
CA ASN A 77 -0.25 -5.25 -6.66
C ASN A 77 0.33 -6.55 -6.05
N GLU A 78 1.63 -6.82 -6.25
CA GLU A 78 2.25 -8.00 -5.67
C GLU A 78 2.36 -7.86 -4.15
N THR A 79 1.68 -8.74 -3.44
CA THR A 79 1.65 -8.81 -1.99
C THR A 79 1.56 -10.27 -1.53
N MET A 80 1.80 -10.53 -0.25
CA MET A 80 1.61 -11.84 0.36
C MET A 80 1.39 -11.69 1.87
N PHE A 81 0.78 -12.71 2.48
CA PHE A 81 0.63 -12.77 3.91
C PHE A 81 2.00 -12.80 4.61
N PHE A 82 2.14 -12.05 5.70
CA PHE A 82 3.37 -11.95 6.51
C PHE A 82 4.64 -11.69 5.69
N ARG A 83 4.53 -10.85 4.64
CA ARG A 83 5.66 -10.50 3.76
C ARG A 83 6.86 -10.01 4.57
N ASP A 84 8.05 -10.58 4.26
CA ASP A 84 9.36 -10.29 4.89
C ASP A 84 9.48 -10.78 6.35
N LYS A 85 8.50 -11.43 6.95
CA LYS A 85 8.49 -12.04 8.28
C LYS A 85 8.99 -11.13 9.43
N TYR A 86 10.22 -10.62 9.37
CA TYR A 86 10.84 -9.79 10.41
C TYR A 86 10.03 -8.56 10.82
N PRO A 87 9.44 -7.76 9.91
CA PRO A 87 8.57 -6.64 10.28
C PRO A 87 7.40 -7.05 11.18
N PHE A 88 6.78 -8.20 10.92
CA PHE A 88 5.69 -8.71 11.75
C PHE A 88 6.18 -9.22 13.11
N GLU A 89 7.40 -9.78 13.16
CA GLU A 89 8.02 -10.14 14.43
C GLU A 89 8.31 -8.90 15.28
N THR A 90 8.89 -7.85 14.70
CA THR A 90 9.11 -6.57 15.39
C THR A 90 7.80 -5.92 15.84
N LEU A 91 6.74 -6.02 15.03
CA LEU A 91 5.40 -5.59 15.44
C LEU A 91 4.93 -6.37 16.69
N ARG A 92 5.11 -7.69 16.69
CA ARG A 92 4.68 -8.57 17.78
C ARG A 92 5.46 -8.35 19.08
N THR A 93 6.79 -8.22 18.99
CA THR A 93 7.67 -8.21 20.17
C THR A 93 7.91 -6.81 20.73
N THR A 94 7.85 -5.79 19.91
CA THR A 94 8.33 -4.45 20.27
C THR A 94 7.30 -3.36 20.07
N ILE A 95 6.79 -3.18 18.83
CA ILE A 95 5.97 -2.01 18.51
C ILE A 95 4.59 -2.09 19.16
N ILE A 96 3.84 -3.18 18.96
CA ILE A 96 2.49 -3.33 19.51
C ILE A 96 2.49 -3.34 21.04
N PRO A 97 3.39 -4.06 21.75
CA PRO A 97 3.49 -3.97 23.20
C PRO A 97 3.73 -2.55 23.70
N ALA A 98 4.61 -1.78 23.06
CA ALA A 98 4.86 -0.38 23.42
C ALA A 98 3.60 0.49 23.23
N LEU A 99 2.86 0.30 22.13
CA LEU A 99 1.61 1.01 21.88
C LEU A 99 0.50 0.63 22.88
N ILE A 100 0.42 -0.64 23.28
CA ILE A 100 -0.51 -1.09 24.31
C ILE A 100 -0.23 -0.39 25.64
N VAL A 101 1.02 -0.35 26.07
CA VAL A 101 1.41 0.38 27.29
C VAL A 101 1.00 1.85 27.19
N LYS A 102 1.31 2.49 26.07
CA LYS A 102 1.03 3.89 25.81
C LYS A 102 -0.46 4.23 25.81
N ARG A 103 -1.30 3.36 25.22
CA ARG A 103 -2.75 3.56 25.06
C ARG A 103 -3.59 2.87 26.14
N ARG A 104 -2.97 2.37 27.20
CA ARG A 104 -3.62 1.57 28.23
C ARG A 104 -4.83 2.25 28.89
N GLU A 105 -4.74 3.54 29.11
CA GLU A 105 -5.83 4.31 29.74
C GLU A 105 -6.99 4.59 28.79
N THR A 106 -6.66 4.97 27.54
CA THR A 106 -7.68 5.31 26.55
C THR A 106 -8.33 4.09 25.91
N LYS A 107 -7.64 2.95 25.91
CA LYS A 107 -8.04 1.71 25.23
C LYS A 107 -8.44 1.94 23.78
N THR A 108 -7.69 2.81 23.09
CA THR A 108 -7.88 3.13 21.68
C THR A 108 -6.58 2.89 20.93
N LEU A 109 -6.67 2.34 19.71
CA LEU A 109 -5.51 2.15 18.84
C LEU A 109 -5.90 2.50 17.40
N ALA A 110 -5.16 3.39 16.78
CA ALA A 110 -5.38 3.79 15.39
C ALA A 110 -4.24 3.27 14.51
N ILE A 111 -4.59 2.47 13.50
CA ILE A 111 -3.67 1.79 12.58
C ILE A 111 -4.03 2.14 11.14
N TRP A 112 -3.03 2.40 10.32
CA TRP A 112 -3.19 2.60 8.90
C TRP A 112 -2.20 1.75 8.11
N CYS A 113 -2.72 0.91 7.19
CA CYS A 113 -1.93 0.26 6.15
C CYS A 113 -2.13 1.03 4.83
N ALA A 114 -1.10 1.76 4.39
CA ALA A 114 -1.09 2.51 3.15
C ALA A 114 -0.54 1.63 2.00
N ALA A 115 -1.17 1.67 0.82
CA ALA A 115 -0.92 0.77 -0.31
C ALA A 115 -1.14 -0.71 0.06
N ALA A 116 -2.33 -0.99 0.59
CA ALA A 116 -2.72 -2.30 1.11
C ALA A 116 -2.90 -3.38 0.05
N SER A 117 -2.91 -3.01 -1.24
CA SER A 117 -3.10 -3.94 -2.37
C SER A 117 -4.35 -4.82 -2.18
N THR A 118 -4.23 -6.11 -2.40
CA THR A 118 -5.31 -7.10 -2.25
C THR A 118 -5.54 -7.55 -0.80
N GLY A 119 -4.96 -6.85 0.20
CA GLY A 119 -5.34 -6.96 1.61
C GLY A 119 -4.50 -7.90 2.46
N GLN A 120 -3.50 -8.60 1.92
CA GLN A 120 -2.71 -9.59 2.68
C GLN A 120 -1.94 -8.95 3.85
N GLU A 121 -1.37 -7.75 3.68
CA GLU A 121 -0.66 -7.05 4.76
C GLU A 121 -1.59 -6.65 5.91
N PRO A 122 -2.69 -5.91 5.71
CA PRO A 122 -3.58 -5.56 6.81
C PRO A 122 -4.22 -6.79 7.46
N PHE A 123 -4.54 -7.86 6.70
CA PHE A 123 -5.03 -9.09 7.31
C PHE A 123 -3.96 -9.84 8.10
N SER A 124 -2.69 -9.82 7.66
CA SER A 124 -1.59 -10.37 8.47
C SER A 124 -1.45 -9.66 9.81
N LEU A 125 -1.59 -8.34 9.82
CA LEU A 125 -1.58 -7.58 11.06
C LEU A 125 -2.82 -7.88 11.92
N ALA A 126 -4.00 -8.00 11.33
CA ALA A 126 -5.22 -8.35 12.06
C ALA A 126 -5.12 -9.76 12.71
N ILE A 127 -4.57 -10.74 11.98
CA ILE A 127 -4.27 -12.09 12.51
C ILE A 127 -3.30 -11.98 13.70
N LEU A 128 -2.19 -11.26 13.53
CA LEU A 128 -1.20 -11.06 14.58
C LEU A 128 -1.80 -10.45 15.84
N LEU A 129 -2.64 -9.41 15.69
CA LEU A 129 -3.32 -8.78 16.82
C LEU A 129 -4.24 -9.77 17.55
N ARG A 130 -5.00 -10.58 16.82
CA ARG A 130 -5.92 -11.58 17.39
C ARG A 130 -5.21 -12.73 18.06
N GLU A 131 -4.09 -13.19 17.52
CA GLU A 131 -3.37 -14.34 18.06
C GLU A 131 -2.52 -14.00 19.28
N HIS A 132 -1.97 -12.78 19.35
CA HIS A 132 -0.95 -12.44 20.34
C HIS A 132 -1.35 -11.38 21.37
N PHE A 133 -2.47 -10.66 21.16
CA PHE A 133 -2.87 -9.54 22.01
C PHE A 133 -4.36 -9.62 22.36
N PRO A 134 -4.78 -10.61 23.19
CA PRO A 134 -6.18 -10.81 23.52
C PRO A 134 -6.81 -9.61 24.25
N GLU A 135 -6.03 -8.82 24.98
CA GLU A 135 -6.51 -7.59 25.62
C GLU A 135 -7.10 -6.58 24.64
N LEU A 136 -6.63 -6.57 23.40
CA LEU A 136 -7.12 -5.68 22.34
C LEU A 136 -8.54 -6.00 21.87
N TYR A 137 -9.13 -7.14 22.25
CA TYR A 137 -10.55 -7.44 22.01
C TYR A 137 -11.50 -6.40 22.60
N PHE A 138 -11.10 -5.80 23.71
CA PHE A 138 -11.89 -4.83 24.45
C PHE A 138 -11.53 -3.38 24.12
N TRP A 139 -10.66 -3.17 23.12
CA TRP A 139 -10.22 -1.84 22.73
C TRP A 139 -10.98 -1.35 21.49
N LYS A 140 -11.11 -0.04 21.37
CA LYS A 140 -11.59 0.59 20.15
C LYS A 140 -10.43 0.68 19.17
N ILE A 141 -10.36 -0.29 18.24
CA ILE A 141 -9.35 -0.29 17.19
C ILE A 141 -9.94 0.38 15.95
N GLN A 142 -9.29 1.45 15.49
CA GLN A 142 -9.56 2.07 14.21
C GLN A 142 -8.49 1.60 13.22
N PHE A 143 -8.85 0.64 12.38
CA PHE A 143 -7.93 0.05 11.42
C PHE A 143 -8.37 0.40 10.01
N ILE A 144 -7.61 1.28 9.36
CA ILE A 144 -7.82 1.73 7.98
C ILE A 144 -6.77 1.10 7.08
N ALA A 145 -7.19 0.62 5.92
CA ALA A 145 -6.32 0.12 4.87
C ALA A 145 -6.67 0.84 3.56
N THR A 146 -5.69 1.42 2.89
CA THR A 146 -5.94 2.21 1.69
C THR A 146 -5.10 1.76 0.51
N ASP A 147 -5.67 1.85 -0.68
CA ASP A 147 -4.95 1.63 -1.93
C ASP A 147 -5.54 2.54 -3.03
N ILE A 148 -4.78 2.77 -4.10
CA ILE A 148 -5.29 3.49 -5.27
C ILE A 148 -6.05 2.57 -6.23
N SER A 149 -5.78 1.26 -6.17
CA SER A 149 -6.34 0.24 -7.05
C SER A 149 -7.69 -0.27 -6.52
N GLU A 150 -8.79 0.24 -7.06
CA GLU A 150 -10.14 -0.22 -6.69
C GLU A 150 -10.37 -1.73 -6.97
N PRO A 151 -9.83 -2.32 -8.04
CA PRO A 151 -9.87 -3.79 -8.19
C PRO A 151 -9.18 -4.53 -7.05
N ALA A 152 -8.03 -4.06 -6.57
CA ALA A 152 -7.33 -4.64 -5.43
C ALA A 152 -8.13 -4.49 -4.13
N LEU A 153 -8.69 -3.31 -3.88
CA LEU A 153 -9.55 -3.07 -2.73
C LEU A 153 -10.81 -3.93 -2.74
N THR A 154 -11.38 -4.19 -3.92
CA THR A 154 -12.53 -5.09 -4.07
C THR A 154 -12.18 -6.52 -3.65
N GLN A 155 -11.02 -7.02 -4.05
CA GLN A 155 -10.52 -8.33 -3.59
C GLN A 155 -10.26 -8.33 -2.09
N ALA A 156 -9.65 -7.27 -1.56
CA ALA A 156 -9.39 -7.12 -0.13
C ALA A 156 -10.69 -7.13 0.70
N ARG A 157 -11.72 -6.37 0.29
CA ARG A 157 -13.04 -6.36 0.96
C ARG A 157 -13.73 -7.72 0.91
N ASN A 158 -13.64 -8.42 -0.21
CA ASN A 158 -14.17 -9.78 -0.33
C ASN A 158 -13.41 -10.76 0.58
N GLY A 159 -12.10 -10.58 0.72
CA GLY A 159 -11.25 -11.43 1.53
C GLY A 159 -11.18 -12.86 1.01
N ILE A 160 -11.24 -13.04 -0.32
CA ILE A 160 -11.21 -14.34 -0.99
C ILE A 160 -9.89 -14.50 -1.73
N TYR A 161 -9.20 -15.58 -1.45
CA TYR A 161 -7.85 -15.86 -1.95
C TYR A 161 -7.74 -17.28 -2.52
N SER A 162 -6.87 -17.46 -3.48
CA SER A 162 -6.49 -18.77 -3.99
C SER A 162 -5.68 -19.58 -2.95
N GLU A 163 -5.60 -20.88 -3.14
CA GLU A 163 -4.76 -21.75 -2.31
C GLU A 163 -3.30 -21.30 -2.29
N THR A 164 -2.78 -20.90 -3.45
CA THR A 164 -1.40 -20.41 -3.59
C THR A 164 -1.17 -19.12 -2.77
N GLU A 165 -2.12 -18.18 -2.76
CA GLU A 165 -2.00 -16.95 -2.00
C GLU A 165 -2.01 -17.21 -0.49
N VAL A 166 -2.87 -18.09 0.02
CA VAL A 166 -2.93 -18.38 1.47
C VAL A 166 -1.73 -19.22 1.93
N LYS A 167 -1.29 -20.19 1.15
CA LYS A 167 -0.11 -21.00 1.50
C LYS A 167 1.21 -20.22 1.40
N ARG A 168 1.23 -19.11 0.68
CA ARG A 168 2.38 -18.22 0.61
C ARG A 168 2.36 -17.26 1.82
N GLY A 169 2.89 -17.71 2.95
CA GLY A 169 3.10 -16.88 4.14
C GLY A 169 2.27 -17.24 5.37
N LEU A 170 1.18 -18.00 5.24
CA LEU A 170 0.40 -18.51 6.37
C LEU A 170 0.80 -19.94 6.74
N SER A 171 0.79 -20.27 8.01
CA SER A 171 0.88 -21.64 8.49
C SER A 171 -0.44 -22.39 8.26
N GLU A 172 -0.39 -23.73 8.21
CA GLU A 172 -1.60 -24.53 8.13
C GLU A 172 -2.57 -24.28 9.31
N GLU A 173 -2.02 -24.00 10.48
CA GLU A 173 -2.80 -23.69 11.67
C GLU A 173 -3.53 -22.35 11.51
N GLN A 174 -2.85 -21.33 11.00
CA GLN A 174 -3.46 -20.03 10.71
C GLN A 174 -4.54 -20.14 9.65
N ILE A 175 -4.30 -20.93 8.59
CA ILE A 175 -5.31 -21.18 7.55
C ILE A 175 -6.55 -21.84 8.16
N LYS A 176 -6.39 -22.90 8.97
CA LYS A 176 -7.51 -23.58 9.63
C LYS A 176 -8.28 -22.68 10.58
N ARG A 177 -7.60 -21.76 11.29
CA ARG A 177 -8.20 -20.89 12.29
C ARG A 177 -8.92 -19.69 11.68
N HIS A 178 -8.35 -19.11 10.62
CA HIS A 178 -8.80 -17.81 10.13
C HIS A 178 -9.46 -17.86 8.74
N PHE A 179 -9.43 -19.00 8.07
CA PHE A 179 -10.00 -19.13 6.73
C PHE A 179 -10.98 -20.31 6.63
N LYS A 180 -11.96 -20.12 5.77
CA LYS A 180 -12.92 -21.17 5.37
C LYS A 180 -12.65 -21.54 3.91
N LEU A 181 -12.49 -22.84 3.64
CA LEU A 181 -12.43 -23.35 2.26
C LEU A 181 -13.85 -23.26 1.65
N LEU A 182 -13.93 -22.61 0.50
CA LEU A 182 -15.16 -22.48 -0.28
C LEU A 182 -15.32 -23.62 -1.28
N PRO A 183 -16.56 -23.89 -1.75
CA PRO A 183 -16.79 -24.91 -2.80
C PRO A 183 -16.01 -24.67 -4.11
N SER A 184 -15.62 -23.41 -4.38
CA SER A 184 -14.78 -23.04 -5.53
C SER A 184 -13.31 -23.45 -5.40
N GLY A 185 -12.88 -23.98 -4.25
CA GLY A 185 -11.48 -24.26 -3.94
C GLY A 185 -10.69 -23.03 -3.45
N GLN A 186 -11.33 -21.89 -3.32
CA GLN A 186 -10.75 -20.67 -2.76
C GLN A 186 -10.95 -20.61 -1.23
N TYR A 187 -10.20 -19.74 -0.58
CA TYR A 187 -10.24 -19.55 0.86
C TYR A 187 -10.80 -18.17 1.18
N GLU A 188 -11.83 -18.12 2.02
CA GLU A 188 -12.40 -16.88 2.52
C GLU A 188 -11.91 -16.62 3.94
N ILE A 189 -11.36 -15.44 4.18
CA ILE A 189 -10.95 -15.01 5.52
C ILE A 189 -12.17 -14.79 6.42
N SER A 190 -12.02 -15.03 7.72
CA SER A 190 -13.12 -14.93 8.69
C SER A 190 -13.77 -13.54 8.69
N SER A 191 -15.09 -13.50 8.91
CA SER A 191 -15.86 -12.26 8.99
C SER A 191 -15.38 -11.35 10.12
N GLU A 192 -14.89 -11.92 11.21
CA GLU A 192 -14.32 -11.18 12.33
C GLU A 192 -13.13 -10.32 11.87
N LEU A 193 -12.16 -10.91 11.14
CA LEU A 193 -11.00 -10.17 10.64
C LEU A 193 -11.39 -9.15 9.57
N LYS A 194 -12.35 -9.47 8.70
CA LYS A 194 -12.87 -8.50 7.71
C LYS A 194 -13.47 -7.26 8.38
N GLN A 195 -14.21 -7.43 9.46
CA GLN A 195 -14.86 -6.34 10.19
C GLN A 195 -13.87 -5.44 10.95
N MET A 196 -12.66 -5.93 11.22
CA MET A 196 -11.62 -5.12 11.87
C MET A 196 -11.08 -4.02 10.98
N ILE A 197 -11.16 -4.16 9.65
CA ILE A 197 -10.45 -3.34 8.69
C ILE A 197 -11.41 -2.59 7.78
N ARG A 198 -11.24 -1.27 7.70
CA ARG A 198 -11.96 -0.42 6.74
C ARG A 198 -11.07 -0.17 5.52
N PHE A 199 -11.48 -0.70 4.37
CA PHE A 199 -10.77 -0.54 3.10
C PHE A 199 -11.31 0.65 2.32
N GLU A 200 -10.44 1.62 2.01
CA GLU A 200 -10.79 2.88 1.36
C GLU A 200 -9.84 3.19 0.19
N SER A 201 -10.37 3.87 -0.84
CA SER A 201 -9.55 4.37 -1.93
C SER A 201 -8.79 5.62 -1.49
N LEU A 202 -7.45 5.63 -1.71
CA LEU A 202 -6.63 6.79 -1.43
C LEU A 202 -5.43 6.82 -2.37
N ASN A 203 -5.19 8.00 -2.94
CA ASN A 203 -4.00 8.27 -3.73
C ASN A 203 -2.95 8.96 -2.85
N LEU A 204 -1.79 8.32 -2.67
CA LEU A 204 -0.72 8.83 -1.81
C LEU A 204 -0.12 10.16 -2.31
N VAL A 205 -0.18 10.43 -3.61
CA VAL A 205 0.44 11.65 -4.18
C VAL A 205 -0.53 12.85 -4.24
N LYS A 206 -1.84 12.61 -4.14
CA LYS A 206 -2.86 13.67 -4.13
C LYS A 206 -3.15 14.13 -2.70
N GLU A 207 -3.95 15.19 -2.53
CA GLU A 207 -4.41 15.61 -1.20
C GLU A 207 -5.20 14.50 -0.51
N TRP A 208 -4.99 14.36 0.80
CA TRP A 208 -5.69 13.35 1.58
C TRP A 208 -6.93 13.95 2.24
N PRO A 209 -8.03 13.20 2.34
CA PRO A 209 -9.18 13.62 3.12
C PRO A 209 -8.80 13.75 4.59
N GLY A 210 -9.65 14.38 5.40
CA GLY A 210 -9.45 14.44 6.84
C GLY A 210 -9.38 13.04 7.44
N MET A 211 -8.18 12.60 7.78
CA MET A 211 -7.90 11.31 8.40
C MET A 211 -7.56 11.52 9.89
N PRO A 212 -7.82 10.53 10.75
CA PRO A 212 -7.39 10.59 12.14
C PRO A 212 -5.86 10.54 12.24
N LYS A 213 -5.35 10.86 13.42
CA LYS A 213 -3.94 10.59 13.76
C LYS A 213 -3.78 9.10 14.06
N PHE A 214 -2.68 8.52 13.61
CA PHE A 214 -2.40 7.09 13.74
C PHE A 214 -1.26 6.82 14.72
N ASP A 215 -1.44 5.80 15.54
CA ASP A 215 -0.40 5.25 16.39
C ASP A 215 0.62 4.45 15.60
N LEU A 216 0.14 3.78 14.55
CA LEU A 216 0.96 2.96 13.67
C LEU A 216 0.54 3.15 12.21
N ILE A 217 1.52 3.47 11.36
CA ILE A 217 1.34 3.49 9.92
C ILE A 217 2.29 2.46 9.30
N LEU A 218 1.75 1.54 8.48
CA LEU A 218 2.52 0.69 7.59
C LEU A 218 2.42 1.27 6.18
N ILE A 219 3.56 1.53 5.55
CA ILE A 219 3.66 1.89 4.13
C ILE A 219 4.85 1.14 3.55
N ARG A 220 4.58 0.03 2.91
CA ARG A 220 5.63 -0.92 2.53
C ARG A 220 5.55 -1.28 1.05
N ASN A 221 6.73 -1.33 0.41
CA ASN A 221 6.90 -1.75 -0.97
C ASN A 221 6.12 -0.90 -2.01
N VAL A 222 5.91 0.38 -1.73
CA VAL A 222 5.26 1.33 -2.63
C VAL A 222 6.15 2.54 -2.93
N LEU A 223 6.91 3.01 -1.95
CA LEU A 223 7.77 4.18 -2.11
C LEU A 223 8.91 3.94 -3.11
N ILE A 224 9.25 2.68 -3.36
CA ILE A 224 10.23 2.27 -4.39
C ILE A 224 9.87 2.73 -5.81
N TYR A 225 8.58 2.98 -6.07
CA TYR A 225 8.10 3.45 -7.37
C TYR A 225 8.15 4.98 -7.52
N PHE A 226 8.36 5.72 -6.42
CA PHE A 226 8.32 7.17 -6.40
C PHE A 226 9.71 7.78 -6.59
N ASN A 227 9.78 8.91 -7.25
CA ASN A 227 11.00 9.72 -7.28
C ASN A 227 11.26 10.38 -5.91
N ALA A 228 12.44 11.02 -5.76
CA ALA A 228 12.85 11.61 -4.48
C ALA A 228 11.93 12.75 -4.01
N GLU A 229 11.45 13.59 -4.93
CA GLU A 229 10.54 14.71 -4.62
C GLU A 229 9.19 14.21 -4.12
N THR A 230 8.60 13.23 -4.82
CA THR A 230 7.33 12.58 -4.44
C THR A 230 7.46 11.88 -3.09
N LYS A 231 8.56 11.15 -2.84
CA LYS A 231 8.85 10.55 -1.53
C LYS A 231 8.84 11.60 -0.42
N ALA A 232 9.55 12.72 -0.61
CA ALA A 232 9.62 13.77 0.39
C ALA A 232 8.23 14.37 0.71
N LYS A 233 7.39 14.59 -0.33
CA LYS A 233 6.00 15.07 -0.15
C LYS A 233 5.16 14.06 0.62
N VAL A 234 5.26 12.77 0.30
CA VAL A 234 4.53 11.71 0.98
C VAL A 234 4.99 11.57 2.44
N PHE A 235 6.29 11.59 2.72
CA PHE A 235 6.79 11.52 4.10
C PHE A 235 6.31 12.69 4.97
N ARG A 236 6.28 13.91 4.45
CA ARG A 236 5.71 15.06 5.19
C ARG A 236 4.24 14.83 5.56
N LYS A 237 3.44 14.31 4.63
CA LYS A 237 2.03 13.96 4.88
C LYS A 237 1.90 12.82 5.90
N LEU A 238 2.70 11.76 5.77
CA LEU A 238 2.72 10.64 6.72
C LEU A 238 3.06 11.14 8.13
N ARG A 239 4.08 11.99 8.26
CA ARG A 239 4.45 12.58 9.54
C ARG A 239 3.29 13.37 10.16
N SER A 240 2.57 14.15 9.34
CA SER A 240 1.41 14.90 9.83
C SER A 240 0.27 14.00 10.29
N GLN A 241 0.18 12.75 9.81
CA GLN A 241 -0.85 11.78 10.21
C GLN A 241 -0.43 10.90 11.40
N LEU A 242 0.84 10.89 11.80
CA LEU A 242 1.26 10.21 13.02
C LEU A 242 0.74 10.92 14.28
N ALA A 243 0.39 10.14 15.30
CA ALA A 243 -0.02 10.63 16.60
C ALA A 243 1.02 11.60 17.17
N ASP A 244 0.55 12.72 17.72
CA ASP A 244 1.41 13.81 18.16
C ASP A 244 2.26 13.45 19.38
N ASP A 245 1.87 12.41 20.11
CA ASP A 245 2.60 11.86 21.25
C ASP A 245 3.58 10.72 20.87
N GLY A 246 3.93 10.57 19.57
CA GLY A 246 4.94 9.65 19.09
C GLY A 246 4.38 8.40 18.42
N GLY A 247 3.61 8.56 17.34
CA GLY A 247 3.21 7.45 16.46
C GLY A 247 4.42 6.89 15.69
N CYS A 248 4.31 5.64 15.24
CA CYS A 248 5.36 4.90 14.53
C CYS A 248 5.00 4.64 13.07
N LEU A 249 6.02 4.66 12.21
CA LEU A 249 5.96 4.36 10.79
C LEU A 249 6.84 3.15 10.48
N LEU A 250 6.30 2.13 9.80
CA LEU A 250 7.02 0.94 9.36
C LEU A 250 7.06 0.89 7.83
N LEU A 251 8.26 0.78 7.28
CA LEU A 251 8.53 0.73 5.84
C LEU A 251 8.84 -0.70 5.37
N GLY A 252 8.87 -0.90 4.06
CA GLY A 252 9.41 -2.10 3.45
C GLY A 252 10.92 -2.21 3.64
N SER A 253 11.47 -3.43 3.60
CA SER A 253 12.87 -3.72 3.88
C SER A 253 13.87 -3.04 2.94
N SER A 254 13.45 -2.67 1.73
CA SER A 254 14.25 -1.91 0.75
C SER A 254 13.97 -0.40 0.75
N GLU A 255 13.18 0.09 1.71
CA GLU A 255 12.77 1.48 1.81
C GLU A 255 13.34 2.12 3.07
N SER A 256 13.72 3.39 2.99
CA SER A 256 14.28 4.11 4.14
C SER A 256 14.00 5.60 4.06
N ILE A 257 14.00 6.27 5.20
CA ILE A 257 13.93 7.73 5.32
C ILE A 257 15.35 8.23 5.58
N LEU A 258 16.14 8.42 4.52
CA LEU A 258 17.57 8.79 4.66
C LEU A 258 17.78 10.28 4.91
N TYR A 259 16.83 11.14 4.54
CA TYR A 259 17.05 12.59 4.48
C TYR A 259 16.09 13.41 5.34
N ASP A 260 15.07 12.80 5.93
CA ASP A 260 14.11 13.50 6.78
C ASP A 260 14.46 13.32 8.26
N GLN A 261 15.16 14.32 8.82
CA GLN A 261 15.56 14.34 10.23
C GLN A 261 14.38 14.54 11.22
N SER A 262 13.17 14.71 10.75
CA SER A 262 11.98 14.87 11.58
C SER A 262 11.46 13.54 12.15
N PHE A 263 12.06 12.43 11.75
CA PHE A 263 11.82 11.11 12.31
C PHE A 263 13.01 10.65 13.16
N LYS A 264 12.69 10.01 14.27
CA LYS A 264 13.66 9.27 15.07
C LYS A 264 13.68 7.81 14.59
N VAL A 265 14.80 7.37 14.06
CA VAL A 265 15.00 5.98 13.66
C VAL A 265 15.16 5.11 14.90
N GLN A 266 14.41 4.04 14.96
CA GLN A 266 14.56 2.93 15.90
C GLN A 266 14.98 1.70 15.11
N GLN A 267 15.80 0.85 15.70
CA GLN A 267 16.23 -0.38 15.08
C GLN A 267 16.02 -1.54 16.05
N GLU A 268 15.36 -2.57 15.57
CA GLU A 268 15.17 -3.83 16.28
C GLU A 268 15.58 -4.96 15.34
N ASP A 269 16.61 -5.71 15.71
CA ASP A 269 17.23 -6.73 14.87
C ASP A 269 17.53 -6.22 13.45
N ARG A 270 16.76 -6.70 12.45
CA ARG A 270 16.93 -6.39 11.03
C ARG A 270 15.92 -5.37 10.52
N VAL A 271 15.11 -4.80 11.40
CA VAL A 271 14.02 -3.90 11.02
C VAL A 271 14.27 -2.51 11.57
N SER A 272 14.30 -1.53 10.69
CA SER A 272 14.24 -0.12 11.07
C SER A 272 12.78 0.34 11.02
N TYR A 273 12.34 1.01 12.08
CA TYR A 273 11.07 1.70 12.12
C TYR A 273 11.28 3.15 12.59
N TYR A 274 10.34 4.01 12.30
CA TYR A 274 10.52 5.45 12.41
C TYR A 274 9.42 6.01 13.31
N CYS A 275 9.81 6.73 14.37
CA CYS A 275 8.86 7.40 15.24
C CYS A 275 8.94 8.90 15.01
N LYS A 276 7.82 9.59 15.19
CA LYS A 276 7.77 11.05 15.13
C LYS A 276 8.71 11.62 16.19
N ASP A 277 9.70 12.44 15.79
CA ASP A 277 10.55 13.15 16.72
C ASP A 277 9.78 14.37 17.27
N LEU A 278 9.45 14.33 18.54
CA LEU A 278 8.68 15.38 19.23
C LEU A 278 9.50 16.66 19.46
N ASN A 279 10.82 16.56 19.41
CA ASN A 279 11.73 17.70 19.64
C ASN A 279 12.07 18.46 18.34
N LYS A 280 11.62 17.97 17.20
CA LYS A 280 11.88 18.58 15.90
C LYS A 280 10.59 19.00 15.24
N GLU A 281 10.32 20.31 15.20
CA GLU A 281 9.28 20.87 14.33
C GLU A 281 9.69 20.70 12.86
N THR A 282 8.71 20.50 12.02
CA THR A 282 8.89 20.48 10.56
C THR A 282 9.49 21.81 10.16
N GLN A 283 10.72 21.84 9.68
CA GLN A 283 11.19 22.98 8.91
C GLN A 283 10.31 23.06 7.65
N ASN A 284 9.53 24.14 7.55
CA ASN A 284 8.65 24.46 6.41
C ASN A 284 9.44 24.65 5.12
#